data_e13b3b6f128591dadcfb2872e08dae43
#
_entry.id   e13b3b6f128591dadcfb2872e08dae43
#
_cell.length_a   1.000
_cell.length_b   1.000
_cell.length_c   1.000
_cell.angle_alpha   90.00
_cell.angle_beta   90.00
_cell.angle_gamma   90.00
#
_symmetry.space_group_name_H-M   'P 1'
#
loop_
_entity.id
_entity.type
_entity.pdbx_description
1 polymer ?
#
loop_
_entity_poly.entity_id
_entity_poly.type
_entity_poly.pdbx_seq_one_letter_code
_entity_poly.pdbx_strand_id
1 'polypeptide(L)'
;MKRIYSTLMMIAMMAVATISLNSCSVADDIGKSIDKAIDKISLNGKTFSNNPDETLANNTCKIFKFYSNDSVILLEIVNDVAQKSEGEWKISGNDVTINMKSGKRNKGTFKGTVGSNTLRLTIDGKSYTFSDGYNDLYNKYNK
;
A
#
# COMPACT_ATOMS: atom_id res chain seq x y z
N MET A 1 -49.86 5.57 14.55
CA MET A 1 -48.53 5.45 13.93
C MET A 1 -47.35 6.10 14.69
N LYS A 2 -47.57 6.84 15.76
CA LYS A 2 -46.46 7.48 16.52
C LYS A 2 -45.79 6.60 17.60
N ARG A 3 -46.32 5.41 17.94
CA ARG A 3 -45.80 4.53 19.00
C ARG A 3 -44.80 3.49 18.53
N ILE A 4 -44.73 3.21 17.26
CA ILE A 4 -43.84 2.17 16.70
C ILE A 4 -42.41 2.68 16.56
N TYR A 5 -42.23 4.00 16.30
CA TYR A 5 -40.87 4.57 16.16
C TYR A 5 -40.11 4.68 17.48
N SER A 6 -40.85 4.84 18.61
CA SER A 6 -40.25 4.96 19.95
C SER A 6 -39.66 3.61 20.40
N THR A 7 -40.29 2.51 20.06
CA THR A 7 -39.81 1.15 20.42
C THR A 7 -38.61 0.71 19.59
N LEU A 8 -38.58 1.09 18.32
CA LEU A 8 -37.41 0.80 17.43
C LEU A 8 -36.17 1.62 17.82
N MET A 9 -36.36 2.84 18.28
CA MET A 9 -35.26 3.69 18.73
C MET A 9 -34.64 3.21 20.06
N MET A 10 -35.47 2.66 20.98
CA MET A 10 -34.96 2.05 22.20
C MET A 10 -34.20 0.75 21.98
N ILE A 11 -34.57 -0.06 20.99
CA ILE A 11 -33.85 -1.29 20.66
C ILE A 11 -32.49 -0.97 20.03
N ALA A 12 -32.40 0.09 19.21
CA ALA A 12 -31.13 0.53 18.64
C ALA A 12 -30.15 1.07 19.69
N MET A 13 -30.65 1.77 20.72
CA MET A 13 -29.79 2.25 21.80
C MET A 13 -29.32 1.14 22.77
N MET A 14 -30.11 0.09 22.97
CA MET A 14 -29.67 -1.06 23.78
C MET A 14 -28.62 -1.93 23.10
N ALA A 15 -28.60 -2.00 21.78
CA ALA A 15 -27.59 -2.75 21.03
C ALA A 15 -26.20 -2.10 21.10
N VAL A 16 -26.12 -0.80 21.27
CA VAL A 16 -24.84 -0.07 21.41
C VAL A 16 -24.26 -0.18 22.83
N ALA A 17 -25.11 -0.35 23.85
CA ALA A 17 -24.65 -0.43 25.24
C ALA A 17 -24.08 -1.80 25.62
N THR A 18 -24.36 -2.87 24.88
CA THR A 18 -23.87 -4.22 25.19
C THR A 18 -22.50 -4.54 24.59
N ILE A 19 -21.96 -3.70 23.72
CA ILE A 19 -20.62 -3.90 23.14
C ILE A 19 -19.52 -3.32 24.04
N SER A 20 -19.87 -2.51 25.05
CA SER A 20 -18.88 -1.78 25.86
C SER A 20 -18.38 -2.52 27.11
N LEU A 21 -18.75 -3.79 27.34
CA LEU A 21 -18.45 -4.47 28.61
C LEU A 21 -17.67 -5.81 28.51
N ASN A 22 -17.17 -6.20 27.37
CA ASN A 22 -16.36 -7.41 27.32
C ASN A 22 -15.00 -7.18 26.65
N SER A 23 -14.02 -7.06 27.53
CA SER A 23 -12.59 -7.32 27.41
C SER A 23 -11.76 -6.37 26.51
N CYS A 24 -10.82 -5.73 27.16
CA CYS A 24 -9.74 -4.91 26.56
C CYS A 24 -8.94 -5.61 25.43
N SER A 25 -9.00 -6.94 25.33
CA SER A 25 -8.26 -7.70 24.32
C SER A 25 -8.88 -7.66 22.93
N VAL A 26 -10.21 -7.59 22.85
CA VAL A 26 -10.92 -7.54 21.55
C VAL A 26 -10.83 -6.14 20.91
N ALA A 27 -10.79 -5.10 21.72
CA ALA A 27 -10.66 -3.73 21.21
C ALA A 27 -9.29 -3.48 20.57
N ASP A 28 -8.22 -4.05 21.12
CA ASP A 28 -6.87 -3.94 20.56
C ASP A 28 -6.73 -4.67 19.21
N ASP A 29 -7.36 -5.83 19.06
CA ASP A 29 -7.32 -6.57 17.79
C ASP A 29 -8.17 -5.93 16.69
N ILE A 30 -9.31 -5.33 17.06
CA ILE A 30 -10.15 -4.58 16.13
C ILE A 30 -9.43 -3.30 15.68
N GLY A 31 -8.83 -2.55 16.61
CA GLY A 31 -8.04 -1.36 16.29
C GLY A 31 -6.91 -1.66 15.30
N LYS A 32 -6.10 -2.67 15.57
CA LYS A 32 -5.02 -3.11 14.67
C LYS A 32 -5.52 -3.58 13.30
N SER A 33 -6.71 -4.18 13.25
CA SER A 33 -7.31 -4.63 11.98
C SER A 33 -7.82 -3.45 11.15
N ILE A 34 -8.37 -2.42 11.79
CA ILE A 34 -8.83 -1.20 11.13
C ILE A 34 -7.64 -0.40 10.61
N ASP A 35 -6.59 -0.22 11.42
CA ASP A 35 -5.37 0.48 11.01
C ASP A 35 -4.73 -0.20 9.79
N LYS A 36 -4.60 -1.53 9.79
CA LYS A 36 -4.11 -2.29 8.63
C LYS A 36 -4.98 -2.12 7.39
N ALA A 37 -6.30 -2.04 7.55
CA ALA A 37 -7.21 -1.84 6.43
C ALA A 37 -7.09 -0.43 5.84
N ILE A 38 -6.92 0.59 6.69
CA ILE A 38 -6.71 1.98 6.26
C ILE A 38 -5.37 2.11 5.54
N ASP A 39 -4.30 1.52 6.08
CA ASP A 39 -2.98 1.54 5.49
C ASP A 39 -2.94 0.84 4.12
N LYS A 40 -3.62 -0.30 3.98
CA LYS A 40 -3.78 -0.99 2.69
C LYS A 40 -4.50 -0.13 1.65
N ILE A 41 -5.53 0.58 2.05
CA ILE A 41 -6.25 1.51 1.17
C ILE A 41 -5.33 2.63 0.70
N SER A 42 -4.39 3.08 1.53
CA SER A 42 -3.48 4.17 1.21
C SER A 42 -2.45 3.83 0.12
N LEU A 43 -2.04 2.56 -0.03
CA LEU A 43 -1.10 2.12 -1.08
C LEU A 43 -1.79 1.52 -2.31
N ASN A 44 -3.01 1.02 -2.15
CA ASN A 44 -3.73 0.40 -3.26
C ASN A 44 -3.91 1.36 -4.45
N GLY A 45 -3.53 0.89 -5.63
CA GLY A 45 -3.62 1.66 -6.87
C GLY A 45 -2.52 2.71 -7.04
N LYS A 46 -1.70 2.99 -6.02
CA LYS A 46 -0.62 3.97 -6.12
C LYS A 46 0.55 3.47 -6.96
N THR A 47 1.21 4.44 -7.58
CA THR A 47 2.37 4.20 -8.45
C THR A 47 3.49 5.15 -8.10
N PHE A 48 4.56 4.61 -7.58
CA PHE A 48 5.72 5.37 -7.10
C PHE A 48 6.90 5.24 -8.05
N SER A 49 7.59 6.34 -8.34
CA SER A 49 8.82 6.36 -9.14
C SER A 49 9.94 7.12 -8.45
N ASN A 50 11.18 6.68 -8.66
CA ASN A 50 12.38 7.38 -8.18
C ASN A 50 12.97 8.36 -9.20
N ASN A 51 12.38 8.47 -10.38
CA ASN A 51 12.77 9.47 -11.37
C ASN A 51 11.59 10.40 -11.63
N PRO A 52 11.55 11.59 -10.99
CA PRO A 52 10.49 12.57 -11.18
C PRO A 52 10.52 13.24 -12.57
N ASP A 53 11.67 13.24 -13.25
CA ASP A 53 11.80 13.79 -14.59
C ASP A 53 11.61 12.71 -15.65
N GLU A 54 10.62 12.84 -16.50
CA GLU A 54 10.29 11.88 -17.57
C GLU A 54 11.38 11.73 -18.65
N THR A 55 12.43 12.52 -18.58
CA THR A 55 13.58 12.45 -19.47
C THR A 55 14.52 11.33 -19.04
N LEU A 56 14.18 10.12 -19.41
CA LEU A 56 14.95 8.89 -19.13
C LEU A 56 16.28 8.78 -19.93
N ALA A 57 16.84 9.87 -20.37
CA ALA A 57 18.14 9.85 -21.03
C ALA A 57 19.23 9.40 -20.05
N ASN A 58 19.62 8.14 -20.12
CA ASN A 58 20.75 7.49 -19.43
C ASN A 58 20.56 7.11 -17.96
N ASN A 59 19.35 7.11 -17.38
CA ASN A 59 19.17 6.78 -15.97
C ASN A 59 18.29 5.55 -15.76
N THR A 60 18.66 4.76 -14.77
CA THR A 60 17.84 3.66 -14.27
C THR A 60 16.68 4.23 -13.47
N CYS A 61 15.47 4.04 -13.95
CA CYS A 61 14.25 4.38 -13.26
C CYS A 61 13.59 3.13 -12.71
N LYS A 62 13.12 3.19 -11.46
CA LYS A 62 12.33 2.14 -10.84
C LYS A 62 10.93 2.65 -10.58
N ILE A 63 9.92 1.85 -10.96
CA ILE A 63 8.51 2.18 -10.76
C ILE A 63 7.84 1.02 -10.02
N PHE A 64 7.26 1.29 -8.86
CA PHE A 64 6.45 0.35 -8.10
C PHE A 64 4.97 0.63 -8.30
N LYS A 65 4.20 -0.39 -8.71
CA LYS A 65 2.74 -0.35 -8.77
C LYS A 65 2.16 -1.31 -7.75
N PHE A 66 1.34 -0.79 -6.83
CA PHE A 66 0.68 -1.54 -5.77
C PHE A 66 -0.76 -1.87 -6.14
N TYR A 67 -1.19 -3.10 -5.85
CA TYR A 67 -2.54 -3.59 -6.13
C TYR A 67 -3.25 -4.04 -4.85
N SER A 68 -4.58 -4.03 -4.87
CA SER A 68 -5.43 -4.36 -3.72
C SER A 68 -5.32 -5.81 -3.23
N ASN A 69 -4.84 -6.71 -4.07
CA ASN A 69 -4.63 -8.12 -3.76
C ASN A 69 -3.24 -8.40 -3.16
N ASP A 70 -2.63 -7.39 -2.53
CA ASP A 70 -1.28 -7.46 -1.94
C ASP A 70 -0.16 -7.73 -2.97
N SER A 71 -0.45 -7.70 -4.26
CA SER A 71 0.59 -7.83 -5.28
C SER A 71 1.24 -6.49 -5.59
N VAL A 72 2.50 -6.53 -5.99
CA VAL A 72 3.26 -5.37 -6.43
C VAL A 72 4.04 -5.72 -7.68
N ILE A 73 4.08 -4.78 -8.61
CA ILE A 73 4.93 -4.87 -9.80
C ILE A 73 6.03 -3.81 -9.67
N LEU A 74 7.25 -4.23 -9.89
CA LEU A 74 8.40 -3.35 -10.10
C LEU A 74 8.79 -3.37 -11.57
N LEU A 75 8.77 -2.21 -12.21
CA LEU A 75 9.42 -1.98 -13.50
C LEU A 75 10.78 -1.31 -13.26
N GLU A 76 11.84 -1.91 -13.72
CA GLU A 76 13.16 -1.29 -13.81
C GLU A 76 13.43 -0.93 -15.27
N ILE A 77 13.56 0.36 -15.56
CA ILE A 77 13.75 0.90 -16.89
C ILE A 77 15.20 1.30 -17.04
N VAL A 78 15.88 0.70 -18.00
CA VAL A 78 17.27 0.99 -18.36
C VAL A 78 17.35 1.17 -19.86
N ASN A 79 17.76 2.35 -20.31
CA ASN A 79 17.86 2.66 -21.76
C ASN A 79 16.55 2.35 -22.52
N ASP A 80 15.42 2.84 -22.00
CA ASP A 80 14.06 2.62 -22.53
C ASP A 80 13.57 1.16 -22.56
N VAL A 81 14.31 0.23 -21.98
CA VAL A 81 13.91 -1.17 -21.87
C VAL A 81 13.43 -1.45 -20.45
N ALA A 82 12.17 -1.82 -20.31
CA ALA A 82 11.59 -2.20 -19.04
C ALA A 82 11.84 -3.68 -18.71
N GLN A 83 12.28 -3.93 -17.49
CA GLN A 83 12.35 -5.26 -16.88
C GLN A 83 11.31 -5.36 -15.78
N LYS A 84 10.40 -6.31 -15.89
CA LYS A 84 9.32 -6.54 -14.95
C LYS A 84 9.74 -7.54 -13.89
N SER A 85 9.43 -7.22 -12.64
CA SER A 85 9.51 -8.11 -11.49
C SER A 85 8.20 -8.06 -10.73
N GLU A 86 7.78 -9.18 -10.16
CA GLU A 86 6.52 -9.31 -9.43
C GLU A 86 6.79 -9.76 -8.00
N GLY A 87 5.98 -9.28 -7.09
CA GLY A 87 6.10 -9.58 -5.67
C GLY A 87 4.82 -9.36 -4.90
N GLU A 88 4.96 -9.45 -3.59
CA GLU A 88 3.90 -9.18 -2.63
C GLU A 88 4.35 -8.08 -1.68
N TRP A 89 3.38 -7.33 -1.16
CA TRP A 89 3.66 -6.28 -0.19
C TRP A 89 2.80 -6.44 1.06
N LYS A 90 3.33 -5.93 2.17
CA LYS A 90 2.62 -5.81 3.46
C LYS A 90 2.95 -4.47 4.06
N ILE A 91 1.99 -3.91 4.79
CA ILE A 91 2.14 -2.65 5.52
C ILE A 91 1.71 -2.85 6.96
N SER A 92 2.36 -2.15 7.88
CA SER A 92 2.02 -2.11 9.29
C SER A 92 2.35 -0.70 9.82
N GLY A 93 1.32 0.10 10.06
CA GLY A 93 1.51 1.54 10.25
C GLY A 93 2.13 2.15 9.00
N ASN A 94 3.23 2.85 9.13
CA ASN A 94 3.97 3.42 8.01
C ASN A 94 5.06 2.49 7.46
N ASP A 95 5.30 1.34 8.08
CA ASP A 95 6.32 0.39 7.66
C ASP A 95 5.82 -0.49 6.53
N VAL A 96 6.52 -0.51 5.41
CA VAL A 96 6.23 -1.35 4.26
C VAL A 96 7.31 -2.40 4.08
N THR A 97 6.87 -3.62 3.77
CA THR A 97 7.74 -4.74 3.39
C THR A 97 7.29 -5.26 2.03
N ILE A 98 8.22 -5.34 1.08
CA ILE A 98 8.00 -5.83 -0.27
C ILE A 98 8.86 -7.07 -0.48
N ASN A 99 8.23 -8.20 -0.84
CA ASN A 99 8.91 -9.44 -1.19
C ASN A 99 8.82 -9.67 -2.69
N MET A 100 9.91 -9.41 -3.41
CA MET A 100 10.00 -9.66 -4.85
C MET A 100 10.28 -11.14 -5.11
N LYS A 101 9.35 -11.82 -5.78
CA LYS A 101 9.36 -13.27 -6.02
C LYS A 101 9.94 -13.64 -7.38
N SER A 102 9.68 -12.83 -8.39
CA SER A 102 10.11 -13.06 -9.77
C SER A 102 10.87 -11.86 -10.30
N GLY A 103 11.70 -12.09 -11.32
CA GLY A 103 12.50 -11.07 -11.99
C GLY A 103 13.99 -11.44 -12.03
N LYS A 104 14.70 -10.86 -12.98
CA LYS A 104 16.12 -11.19 -13.20
C LYS A 104 17.06 -10.51 -12.20
N ARG A 105 16.71 -9.31 -11.72
CA ARG A 105 17.60 -8.45 -10.92
C ARG A 105 17.10 -8.12 -9.53
N ASN A 106 15.82 -7.94 -9.33
CA ASN A 106 15.27 -7.41 -8.09
C ASN A 106 14.53 -8.50 -7.31
N LYS A 107 15.25 -9.53 -6.86
CA LYS A 107 14.71 -10.55 -5.96
C LYS A 107 15.10 -10.24 -4.52
N GLY A 108 14.19 -10.47 -3.58
CA GLY A 108 14.47 -10.31 -2.17
C GLY A 108 13.44 -9.48 -1.45
N THR A 109 13.76 -9.14 -0.22
CA THR A 109 12.88 -8.37 0.66
C THR A 109 13.39 -6.94 0.75
N PHE A 110 12.56 -5.98 0.37
CA PHE A 110 12.79 -4.56 0.53
C PHE A 110 11.97 -4.06 1.69
N LYS A 111 12.59 -3.29 2.57
CA LYS A 111 11.92 -2.69 3.73
C LYS A 111 12.03 -1.17 3.64
N GLY A 112 11.01 -0.49 4.16
CA GLY A 112 11.00 0.95 4.18
C GLY A 112 9.77 1.53 4.80
N THR A 113 9.50 2.79 4.50
CA THR A 113 8.38 3.55 5.05
C THR A 113 7.60 4.24 3.95
N VAL A 114 6.29 4.37 4.16
CA VAL A 114 5.40 5.11 3.29
C VAL A 114 4.88 6.36 4.00
N GLY A 115 4.91 7.48 3.28
CA GLY A 115 4.23 8.72 3.66
C GLY A 115 3.04 8.97 2.74
N SER A 116 2.43 10.16 2.81
CA SER A 116 1.26 10.50 2.00
C SER A 116 1.51 10.39 0.49
N ASN A 117 2.67 10.86 0.01
CA ASN A 117 3.04 10.87 -1.41
C ASN A 117 4.45 10.34 -1.65
N THR A 118 5.06 9.71 -0.67
CA THR A 118 6.44 9.23 -0.76
C THR A 118 6.55 7.80 -0.26
N LEU A 119 7.41 7.04 -0.91
CA LEU A 119 7.82 5.70 -0.50
C LEU A 119 9.36 5.71 -0.38
N ARG A 120 9.87 5.34 0.77
CA ARG A 120 11.31 5.18 1.00
C ARG A 120 11.62 3.71 1.19
N LEU A 121 12.52 3.18 0.38
CA LEU A 121 12.92 1.77 0.44
C LEU A 121 14.43 1.64 0.51
N THR A 122 14.88 0.62 1.24
CA THR A 122 16.26 0.14 1.16
C THR A 122 16.31 -1.06 0.22
N ILE A 123 17.07 -0.93 -0.87
CA ILE A 123 17.26 -1.95 -1.91
C ILE A 123 18.77 -2.17 -2.03
N ASP A 124 19.23 -3.39 -1.80
CA ASP A 124 20.65 -3.77 -1.85
C ASP A 124 21.55 -2.84 -1.02
N GLY A 125 21.08 -2.49 0.19
CA GLY A 125 21.79 -1.63 1.13
C GLY A 125 21.79 -0.14 0.79
N LYS A 126 21.13 0.27 -0.28
CA LYS A 126 20.99 1.68 -0.69
C LYS A 126 19.57 2.17 -0.43
N SER A 127 19.45 3.38 0.09
CA SER A 127 18.16 4.03 0.31
C SER A 127 17.71 4.80 -0.94
N TYR A 128 16.46 4.56 -1.33
CA TYR A 128 15.80 5.24 -2.45
C TYR A 128 14.53 5.92 -1.96
N THR A 129 14.26 7.09 -2.51
CA THR A 129 13.00 7.79 -2.31
C THR A 129 12.23 7.81 -3.63
N PHE A 130 10.97 7.43 -3.55
CA PHE A 130 10.05 7.37 -4.67
C PHE A 130 8.89 8.33 -4.40
N SER A 131 8.39 8.99 -5.44
CA SER A 131 7.22 9.86 -5.39
C SER A 131 6.02 9.20 -6.04
N ASP A 132 4.81 9.47 -5.53
CA ASP A 132 3.54 8.97 -6.10
C ASP A 132 3.12 9.78 -7.34
N GLY A 133 2.21 9.21 -8.14
CA GLY A 133 1.58 9.90 -9.28
C GLY A 133 2.06 9.46 -10.66
N TYR A 134 2.83 8.39 -10.78
CA TYR A 134 3.46 7.95 -12.04
C TYR A 134 2.70 6.86 -12.80
N ASN A 135 1.36 6.87 -12.77
CA ASN A 135 0.55 5.88 -13.50
C ASN A 135 0.76 5.91 -15.01
N ASP A 136 0.90 7.08 -15.61
CA ASP A 136 1.07 7.21 -17.05
C ASP A 136 2.44 6.65 -17.49
N LEU A 137 3.48 6.94 -16.72
CA LEU A 137 4.81 6.38 -16.95
C LEU A 137 4.80 4.85 -16.80
N TYR A 138 4.12 4.33 -15.77
CA TYR A 138 3.94 2.89 -15.60
C TYR A 138 3.24 2.26 -16.80
N ASN A 139 2.12 2.82 -17.24
CA ASN A 139 1.34 2.29 -18.38
C ASN A 139 2.11 2.33 -19.70
N LYS A 140 2.99 3.34 -19.88
CA LYS A 140 3.86 3.43 -21.06
C LYS A 140 4.79 2.22 -21.19
N TYR A 141 5.31 1.72 -20.08
CA TYR A 141 6.33 0.65 -20.05
C TYR A 141 5.80 -0.72 -19.66
N ASN A 142 4.61 -0.83 -19.08
CA ASN A 142 3.97 -2.11 -18.74
C ASN A 142 3.13 -2.63 -19.94
N LYS A 143 3.78 -2.98 -21.02
CA LYS A 143 3.18 -3.56 -22.23
C LYS A 143 3.38 -5.05 -22.28
#